data_4986f88a2f59ec8057bbc0f1416fc79e
#
_entry.id   4986f88a2f59ec8057bbc0f1416fc79e
#
_cell.length_a   1.000
_cell.length_b   1.000
_cell.length_c   1.000
_cell.angle_alpha   90.00
_cell.angle_beta   90.00
_cell.angle_gamma   90.00
#
_symmetry.space_group_name_H-M   'P 1'
#
loop_
_entity.id
_entity.type
_entity.pdbx_description
1 polymer ?
#
loop_
_entity_poly.entity_id
_entity_poly.type
_entity_poly.pdbx_seq_one_letter_code
_entity_poly.pdbx_strand_id
1 'polypeptide(L)'
;MDYKKVYEEWLANPYFDEATKEELRAIEGDEKEIKERFYADLEFGTAGLRGIIGAGTTRMNVYTVRKATQGLANYIKSVGAQEKGVAIAYDSRHMSPEFADEAALCLAANGIKAYVFESLRPTPELSFAVRTLKCTAGINVTASHNPPEYNGYKVYWED
;
A
#
# COMPACT_ATOMS: atom_id res chain seq x y z
N MET A 1 -19.65 -5.92 6.69
CA MET A 1 -19.21 -6.23 5.32
C MET A 1 -19.48 -7.70 5.01
N ASP A 2 -20.09 -7.96 3.87
CA ASP A 2 -20.37 -9.33 3.44
C ASP A 2 -19.12 -9.92 2.76
N TYR A 3 -18.34 -10.65 3.50
CA TYR A 3 -17.05 -11.17 3.03
C TYR A 3 -17.18 -12.11 1.82
N LYS A 4 -18.25 -12.90 1.75
CA LYS A 4 -18.46 -13.80 0.60
C LYS A 4 -18.73 -13.02 -0.68
N LYS A 5 -19.52 -11.98 -0.58
CA LYS A 5 -19.85 -11.12 -1.72
C LYS A 5 -18.62 -10.41 -2.26
N VAL A 6 -17.77 -9.89 -1.35
CA VAL A 6 -16.52 -9.23 -1.75
C VAL A 6 -15.55 -10.23 -2.38
N TYR A 7 -15.45 -11.42 -1.83
CA TYR A 7 -14.63 -12.48 -2.41
C TYR A 7 -15.07 -12.81 -3.85
N GLU A 8 -16.36 -13.00 -4.07
CA GLU A 8 -16.92 -13.28 -5.40
C GLU A 8 -16.68 -12.12 -6.35
N GLU A 9 -16.81 -10.88 -5.88
CA GLU A 9 -16.55 -9.68 -6.67
C GLU A 9 -15.08 -9.63 -7.15
N TRP A 10 -14.14 -9.95 -6.27
CA TRP A 10 -12.73 -9.99 -6.66
C TRP A 10 -12.46 -11.06 -7.73
N LEU A 11 -13.14 -12.20 -7.64
CA LEU A 11 -13.01 -13.25 -8.65
C LEU A 11 -13.59 -12.86 -10.00
N ALA A 12 -14.69 -12.11 -10.00
CA ALA A 12 -15.45 -11.78 -11.22
C ALA A 12 -14.96 -10.50 -11.91
N ASN A 13 -14.44 -9.53 -11.15
CA ASN A 13 -14.11 -8.22 -11.69
C ASN A 13 -12.78 -8.25 -12.47
N PRO A 14 -12.79 -7.87 -13.77
CA PRO A 14 -11.57 -7.87 -14.59
C PRO A 14 -10.50 -6.89 -14.13
N TYR A 15 -10.80 -5.99 -13.20
CA TYR A 15 -9.82 -5.11 -12.58
C TYR A 15 -8.72 -5.89 -11.86
N PHE A 16 -9.05 -7.03 -11.27
CA PHE A 16 -8.08 -7.86 -10.54
C PHE A 16 -7.35 -8.80 -11.50
N ASP A 17 -6.03 -8.95 -11.30
CA ASP A 17 -5.22 -9.75 -12.20
C ASP A 17 -5.42 -11.27 -12.00
N GLU A 18 -4.90 -12.04 -12.96
CA GLU A 18 -5.09 -13.50 -12.97
C GLU A 18 -4.39 -14.17 -11.79
N ALA A 19 -3.20 -13.71 -11.42
CA ALA A 19 -2.47 -14.27 -10.28
C ALA A 19 -3.26 -14.11 -8.98
N THR A 20 -3.90 -12.95 -8.78
CA THR A 20 -4.77 -12.69 -7.64
C THR A 20 -5.95 -13.65 -7.64
N LYS A 21 -6.59 -13.84 -8.81
CA LYS A 21 -7.74 -14.74 -8.94
C LYS A 21 -7.34 -16.19 -8.70
N GLU A 22 -6.18 -16.63 -9.16
CA GLU A 22 -5.69 -17.98 -8.88
C GLU A 22 -5.47 -18.22 -7.40
N GLU A 23 -4.88 -17.25 -6.70
CA GLU A 23 -4.71 -17.31 -5.26
C GLU A 23 -6.07 -17.46 -4.55
N LEU A 24 -7.08 -16.72 -5.00
CA LEU A 24 -8.42 -16.78 -4.42
C LEU A 24 -9.15 -18.07 -4.78
N ARG A 25 -8.96 -18.63 -5.98
CA ARG A 25 -9.54 -19.92 -6.35
C ARG A 25 -8.98 -21.05 -5.48
N ALA A 26 -7.72 -20.94 -5.07
CA ALA A 26 -7.08 -21.93 -4.24
C ALA A 26 -7.71 -22.07 -2.85
N ILE A 27 -8.42 -21.06 -2.38
CA ILE A 27 -9.12 -21.10 -1.09
C ILE A 27 -10.64 -21.27 -1.23
N GLU A 28 -11.11 -21.64 -2.42
CA GLU A 28 -12.54 -21.91 -2.65
C GLU A 28 -13.02 -22.99 -1.67
N GLY A 29 -14.13 -22.72 -1.01
CA GLY A 29 -14.69 -23.64 -0.01
C GLY A 29 -14.09 -23.51 1.38
N ASP A 30 -12.99 -22.80 1.54
CA ASP A 30 -12.39 -22.53 2.86
C ASP A 30 -12.97 -21.24 3.44
N GLU A 31 -14.13 -21.36 4.09
CA GLU A 31 -14.85 -20.19 4.61
C GLU A 31 -14.06 -19.40 5.64
N LYS A 32 -13.26 -20.06 6.46
CA LYS A 32 -12.46 -19.39 7.47
C LYS A 32 -11.41 -18.48 6.81
N GLU A 33 -10.71 -18.99 5.81
CA GLU A 33 -9.69 -18.24 5.08
C GLU A 33 -10.31 -17.10 4.28
N ILE A 34 -11.45 -17.35 3.61
CA ILE A 34 -12.17 -16.31 2.87
C ILE A 34 -12.59 -15.18 3.81
N LYS A 35 -13.13 -15.54 4.97
CA LYS A 35 -13.55 -14.55 5.97
C LYS A 35 -12.37 -13.72 6.45
N GLU A 36 -11.24 -14.35 6.78
CA GLU A 36 -10.05 -13.65 7.25
C GLU A 36 -9.54 -12.64 6.22
N ARG A 37 -9.64 -12.95 4.93
CA ARG A 37 -9.15 -12.08 3.86
C ARG A 37 -10.10 -10.94 3.48
N PHE A 38 -11.39 -11.06 3.79
CA PHE A 38 -12.41 -10.14 3.27
C PHE A 38 -13.39 -9.58 4.31
N TYR A 39 -13.19 -9.86 5.61
CA TYR A 39 -14.16 -9.41 6.61
C TYR A 39 -14.16 -7.90 6.84
N ALA A 40 -13.10 -7.22 6.45
CA ALA A 40 -12.94 -5.76 6.63
C ALA A 40 -11.93 -5.22 5.62
N ASP A 41 -11.82 -3.90 5.55
CA ASP A 41 -10.75 -3.25 4.84
C ASP A 41 -9.52 -3.13 5.74
N LEU A 42 -8.33 -3.15 5.13
CA LEU A 42 -7.10 -2.87 5.84
C LEU A 42 -7.09 -1.39 6.24
N GLU A 43 -6.93 -1.12 7.53
CA GLU A 43 -7.04 0.24 8.05
C GLU A 43 -5.70 0.86 8.43
N PHE A 44 -5.60 2.18 8.28
CA PHE A 44 -4.49 2.95 8.79
C PHE A 44 -4.57 3.01 10.31
N GLY A 45 -3.57 2.42 10.98
CA GLY A 45 -3.38 2.63 12.40
C GLY A 45 -2.31 3.70 12.64
N THR A 46 -1.89 3.87 13.89
CA THR A 46 -0.82 4.81 14.25
C THR A 46 0.52 4.46 13.59
N ALA A 47 0.70 3.19 13.22
CA ALA A 47 1.90 2.70 12.55
C ALA A 47 1.72 2.58 11.02
N GLY A 48 0.68 3.17 10.44
CA GLY A 48 0.36 3.06 9.03
C GLY A 48 -0.44 1.80 8.70
N LEU A 49 -0.36 1.33 7.45
CA LEU A 49 -0.93 0.05 7.05
C LEU A 49 0.07 -1.06 7.33
N ARG A 50 -0.40 -2.21 7.79
CA ARG A 50 0.44 -3.37 8.02
C ARG A 50 -0.41 -4.63 7.89
N GLY A 51 0.07 -5.60 7.13
CA GLY A 51 -0.68 -6.84 6.94
C GLY A 51 0.14 -7.92 6.25
N ILE A 52 -0.42 -9.11 6.22
CA ILE A 52 0.15 -10.24 5.50
C ILE A 52 0.03 -9.96 3.99
N ILE A 53 1.06 -10.26 3.24
CA ILE A 53 1.05 -10.13 1.78
C ILE A 53 0.13 -11.19 1.19
N GLY A 54 -0.79 -10.80 0.33
CA GLY A 54 -1.70 -11.72 -0.32
C GLY A 54 -2.96 -11.05 -0.83
N ALA A 55 -3.77 -11.81 -1.55
CA ALA A 55 -5.06 -11.33 -2.07
C ALA A 55 -6.07 -11.15 -0.95
N GLY A 56 -6.82 -10.07 -1.00
CA GLY A 56 -7.89 -9.77 -0.04
C GLY A 56 -7.85 -8.34 0.47
N THR A 57 -8.97 -7.87 0.98
CA THR A 57 -9.10 -6.50 1.48
C THR A 57 -8.38 -6.27 2.81
N THR A 58 -8.12 -7.34 3.57
CA THR A 58 -7.37 -7.27 4.83
C THR A 58 -5.87 -7.48 4.65
N ARG A 59 -5.43 -7.70 3.41
CA ARG A 59 -4.04 -8.08 3.08
C ARG A 59 -3.28 -6.94 2.43
N MET A 60 -1.94 -7.02 2.48
CA MET A 60 -1.09 -6.12 1.71
C MET A 60 -0.94 -6.65 0.29
N ASN A 61 -1.39 -5.89 -0.68
CA ASN A 61 -1.29 -6.18 -2.10
C ASN A 61 -1.33 -4.87 -2.89
N VAL A 62 -1.15 -4.94 -4.20
CA VAL A 62 -1.13 -3.71 -5.02
C VAL A 62 -2.46 -2.94 -4.94
N TYR A 63 -3.57 -3.62 -4.74
CA TYR A 63 -4.89 -2.97 -4.68
C TYR A 63 -5.10 -2.21 -3.38
N THR A 64 -4.67 -2.76 -2.24
CA THR A 64 -4.75 -2.06 -0.95
C THR A 64 -3.75 -0.91 -0.90
N VAL A 65 -2.57 -1.06 -1.51
CA VAL A 65 -1.59 0.03 -1.65
C VAL A 65 -2.15 1.15 -2.52
N ARG A 66 -2.79 0.83 -3.66
CA ARG A 66 -3.42 1.83 -4.52
C ARG A 66 -4.50 2.61 -3.78
N LYS A 67 -5.34 1.91 -3.03
CA LYS A 67 -6.41 2.55 -2.27
C LYS A 67 -5.86 3.52 -1.22
N ALA A 68 -4.85 3.11 -0.48
CA ALA A 68 -4.20 3.95 0.51
C ALA A 68 -3.53 5.17 -0.15
N THR A 69 -2.84 4.95 -1.26
CA THR A 69 -2.15 6.02 -1.98
C THR A 69 -3.15 7.00 -2.61
N GLN A 70 -4.28 6.50 -3.12
CA GLN A 70 -5.33 7.38 -3.64
C GLN A 70 -5.89 8.28 -2.53
N GLY A 71 -6.07 7.74 -1.33
CA GLY A 71 -6.48 8.54 -0.17
C GLY A 71 -5.47 9.63 0.16
N LEU A 72 -4.19 9.30 0.15
CA LEU A 72 -3.13 10.27 0.37
C LEU A 72 -3.12 11.32 -0.74
N ALA A 73 -3.26 10.91 -2.00
CA ALA A 73 -3.30 11.82 -3.14
C ALA A 73 -4.47 12.80 -3.02
N ASN A 74 -5.64 12.33 -2.63
CA ASN A 74 -6.82 13.18 -2.42
C ASN A 74 -6.55 14.22 -1.33
N TYR A 75 -5.92 13.81 -0.24
CA TYR A 75 -5.58 14.72 0.85
C TYR A 75 -4.57 15.78 0.38
N ILE A 76 -3.52 15.37 -0.32
CA ILE A 76 -2.49 16.28 -0.86
C ILE A 76 -3.14 17.34 -1.76
N LYS A 77 -4.04 16.91 -2.65
CA LYS A 77 -4.75 17.83 -3.53
C LYS A 77 -5.67 18.78 -2.75
N SER A 78 -6.30 18.29 -1.69
CA SER A 78 -7.21 19.09 -0.88
C SER A 78 -6.50 20.25 -0.16
N VAL A 79 -5.22 20.09 0.18
CA VAL A 79 -4.42 21.14 0.81
C VAL A 79 -3.54 21.90 -0.19
N GLY A 80 -3.67 21.62 -1.50
CA GLY A 80 -2.97 22.33 -2.55
C GLY A 80 -1.47 22.06 -2.60
N ALA A 81 -1.00 20.90 -2.16
CA ALA A 81 0.41 20.56 -2.04
C ALA A 81 0.94 19.64 -3.12
N GLN A 82 0.19 19.41 -4.20
CA GLN A 82 0.55 18.44 -5.24
C GLN A 82 1.88 18.75 -5.95
N GLU A 83 2.29 20.00 -6.01
CA GLU A 83 3.53 20.38 -6.69
C GLU A 83 4.79 20.04 -5.88
N LYS A 84 4.67 19.85 -4.59
CA LYS A 84 5.82 19.54 -3.73
C LYS A 84 6.33 18.11 -3.91
N GLY A 85 5.44 17.18 -4.23
CA GLY A 85 5.82 15.80 -4.46
C GLY A 85 5.85 14.96 -3.19
N VAL A 86 6.15 13.67 -3.37
CA VAL A 86 6.20 12.66 -2.30
C VAL A 86 7.48 11.86 -2.45
N ALA A 87 8.23 11.67 -1.38
CA ALA A 87 9.39 10.79 -1.35
C ALA A 87 8.94 9.40 -0.92
N ILE A 88 9.38 8.37 -1.65
CA ILE A 88 9.02 6.98 -1.36
C ILE A 88 10.28 6.17 -1.12
N ALA A 89 10.39 5.56 0.05
CA ALA A 89 11.48 4.67 0.40
C ALA A 89 10.93 3.25 0.54
N TYR A 90 11.74 2.27 0.21
CA TYR A 90 11.40 0.87 0.39
C TYR A 90 12.65 0.07 0.78
N ASP A 91 12.43 -1.01 1.51
CA ASP A 91 13.51 -1.92 1.90
C ASP A 91 13.60 -3.11 0.93
N SER A 92 14.45 -4.08 1.23
CA SER A 92 14.64 -5.28 0.41
C SER A 92 13.61 -6.39 0.70
N ARG A 93 12.65 -6.13 1.57
CA ARG A 93 11.61 -7.11 1.92
C ARG A 93 10.79 -7.48 0.69
N HIS A 94 10.30 -8.72 0.66
CA HIS A 94 9.47 -9.23 -0.43
C HIS A 94 8.31 -8.26 -0.74
N MET A 95 8.12 -7.97 -2.00
CA MET A 95 7.11 -7.05 -2.56
C MET A 95 7.32 -5.57 -2.23
N SER A 96 8.33 -5.19 -1.43
CA SER A 96 8.56 -3.76 -1.15
C SER A 96 8.82 -2.93 -2.40
N PRO A 97 9.68 -3.37 -3.36
CA PRO A 97 9.86 -2.61 -4.59
C PRO A 97 8.56 -2.47 -5.39
N GLU A 98 7.78 -3.55 -5.51
CA GLU A 98 6.53 -3.56 -6.27
C GLU A 98 5.50 -2.63 -5.65
N PHE A 99 5.38 -2.63 -4.33
CA PHE A 99 4.46 -1.74 -3.62
C PHE A 99 4.90 -0.28 -3.74
N ALA A 100 6.21 -0.01 -3.66
CA ALA A 100 6.73 1.35 -3.85
C ALA A 100 6.44 1.87 -5.26
N ASP A 101 6.67 1.04 -6.29
CA ASP A 101 6.37 1.39 -7.68
C ASP A 101 4.88 1.64 -7.87
N GLU A 102 4.02 0.82 -7.28
CA GLU A 102 2.58 0.98 -7.38
C GLU A 102 2.11 2.29 -6.76
N ALA A 103 2.67 2.66 -5.60
CA ALA A 103 2.39 3.94 -4.96
C ALA A 103 2.83 5.10 -5.85
N ALA A 104 4.02 5.01 -6.45
CA ALA A 104 4.54 6.04 -7.35
C ALA A 104 3.65 6.22 -8.57
N LEU A 105 3.20 5.13 -9.19
CA LEU A 105 2.31 5.18 -10.34
C LEU A 105 0.96 5.82 -9.99
N CYS A 106 0.41 5.47 -8.84
CA CYS A 106 -0.85 6.05 -8.37
C CYS A 106 -0.71 7.56 -8.15
N LEU A 107 0.37 8.01 -7.51
CA LEU A 107 0.63 9.43 -7.31
C LEU A 107 0.79 10.16 -8.66
N ALA A 108 1.56 9.57 -9.58
CA ALA A 108 1.76 10.14 -10.91
C ALA A 108 0.44 10.29 -11.66
N ALA A 109 -0.45 9.30 -11.57
CA ALA A 109 -1.78 9.36 -12.18
C ALA A 109 -2.63 10.48 -11.60
N ASN A 110 -2.34 10.95 -10.39
CA ASN A 110 -3.01 12.08 -9.74
C ASN A 110 -2.27 13.40 -9.94
N GLY A 111 -1.24 13.43 -10.81
CA GLY A 111 -0.47 14.63 -11.06
C GLY A 111 0.49 15.02 -9.95
N ILE A 112 0.85 14.07 -9.09
CA ILE A 112 1.74 14.29 -7.96
C ILE A 112 3.10 13.65 -8.26
N LYS A 113 4.17 14.42 -8.14
CA LYS A 113 5.52 13.92 -8.40
C LYS A 113 5.97 12.97 -7.29
N ALA A 114 6.55 11.83 -7.68
CA ALA A 114 7.07 10.85 -6.75
C ALA A 114 8.57 10.66 -6.94
N TYR A 115 9.30 10.62 -5.82
CA TYR A 115 10.74 10.34 -5.79
C TYR A 115 10.92 9.00 -5.09
N VAL A 116 11.32 7.97 -5.85
CA VAL A 116 11.44 6.60 -5.33
C VAL A 116 12.91 6.24 -5.15
N PHE A 117 13.25 5.73 -3.98
CA PHE A 117 14.61 5.28 -3.71
C PHE A 117 14.63 4.11 -2.76
N GLU A 118 15.60 3.21 -2.98
CA GLU A 118 15.84 2.10 -2.06
C GLU A 118 16.54 2.62 -0.82
N SER A 119 16.07 2.20 0.36
CA SER A 119 16.67 2.56 1.63
C SER A 119 16.82 1.32 2.48
N LEU A 120 18.07 1.00 2.85
CA LEU A 120 18.36 -0.09 3.78
C LEU A 120 18.18 0.37 5.22
N ARG A 121 17.93 1.66 5.41
CA ARG A 121 17.70 2.26 6.72
C ARG A 121 16.26 2.76 6.80
N PRO A 122 15.66 2.68 7.97
CA PRO A 122 14.26 3.07 8.11
C PRO A 122 14.09 4.61 8.15
N THR A 123 13.07 5.02 8.80
CA THR A 123 12.54 6.37 9.00
C THR A 123 13.50 7.57 8.92
N PRO A 124 14.71 7.58 9.54
CA PRO A 124 15.54 8.79 9.51
C PRO A 124 15.98 9.25 8.12
N GLU A 125 16.29 8.31 7.21
CA GLU A 125 16.65 8.66 5.83
C GLU A 125 15.48 9.23 5.05
N LEU A 126 14.29 8.67 5.25
CA LEU A 126 13.09 9.17 4.59
C LEU A 126 12.74 10.58 5.07
N SER A 127 12.81 10.85 6.37
CA SER A 127 12.59 12.18 6.91
C SER A 127 13.58 13.17 6.34
N PHE A 128 14.84 12.79 6.20
CA PHE A 128 15.87 13.63 5.59
C PHE A 128 15.53 13.90 4.11
N ALA A 129 15.10 12.88 3.37
CA ALA A 129 14.74 13.02 1.97
C ALA A 129 13.53 13.96 1.79
N VAL A 130 12.52 13.85 2.63
CA VAL A 130 11.36 14.73 2.59
C VAL A 130 11.79 16.20 2.76
N ARG A 131 12.65 16.48 3.73
CA ARG A 131 13.13 17.83 3.97
C ARG A 131 14.05 18.35 2.86
N THR A 132 14.99 17.49 2.42
CA THR A 132 15.98 17.87 1.39
C THR A 132 15.31 18.11 0.03
N LEU A 133 14.37 17.28 -0.36
CA LEU A 133 13.63 17.40 -1.61
C LEU A 133 12.44 18.35 -1.49
N LYS A 134 12.17 18.85 -0.30
CA LYS A 134 11.01 19.71 -0.01
C LYS A 134 9.69 19.07 -0.40
N CYS A 135 9.58 17.76 -0.17
CA CYS A 135 8.35 17.02 -0.42
C CYS A 135 7.30 17.31 0.65
N THR A 136 6.04 17.18 0.29
CA THR A 136 4.92 17.35 1.23
C THR A 136 4.77 16.15 2.15
N ALA A 137 5.15 14.96 1.70
CA ALA A 137 5.01 13.72 2.45
C ALA A 137 6.07 12.71 2.06
N GLY A 138 6.23 11.69 2.88
CA GLY A 138 7.05 10.53 2.59
C GLY A 138 6.27 9.25 2.82
N ILE A 139 6.58 8.23 2.04
CA ILE A 139 6.03 6.89 2.19
C ILE A 139 7.19 5.94 2.44
N ASN A 140 7.07 5.09 3.45
CA ASN A 140 8.06 4.04 3.70
C ASN A 140 7.37 2.68 3.62
N VAL A 141 7.79 1.87 2.64
CA VAL A 141 7.24 0.53 2.42
C VAL A 141 8.11 -0.47 3.17
N THR A 142 7.69 -0.80 4.37
CA THR A 142 8.40 -1.73 5.25
C THR A 142 7.46 -2.21 6.35
N ALA A 143 7.66 -3.43 6.81
CA ALA A 143 6.96 -3.95 7.99
C ALA A 143 7.87 -4.00 9.23
N SER A 144 9.05 -3.40 9.15
CA SER A 144 10.04 -3.35 10.24
C SER A 144 10.38 -4.74 10.78
N HIS A 145 9.94 -5.09 11.99
CA HIS A 145 10.26 -6.35 12.68
C HIS A 145 9.20 -7.44 12.52
N ASN A 146 8.17 -7.21 11.70
CA ASN A 146 7.15 -8.24 11.48
C ASN A 146 7.73 -9.43 10.72
N PRO A 147 7.10 -10.63 10.84
CA PRO A 147 7.54 -11.82 10.08
C PRO A 147 7.62 -11.56 8.56
N PRO A 148 8.39 -12.38 7.81
CA PRO A 148 8.61 -12.16 6.37
C PRO A 148 7.35 -12.09 5.52
N GLU A 149 6.26 -12.76 5.92
CA GLU A 149 4.99 -12.74 5.20
C GLU A 149 4.24 -11.42 5.30
N TYR A 150 4.70 -10.49 6.16
CA TYR A 150 4.09 -9.17 6.35
C TYR A 150 4.81 -8.11 5.54
N ASN A 151 4.07 -7.08 5.16
CA ASN A 151 4.64 -5.82 4.70
C ASN A 151 3.77 -4.68 5.22
N GLY A 152 4.22 -3.47 5.05
CA GLY A 152 3.53 -2.30 5.56
C GLY A 152 3.79 -1.06 4.74
N TYR A 153 3.01 -0.03 5.01
CA TYR A 153 2.99 1.21 4.27
C TYR A 153 2.78 2.33 5.29
N LYS A 154 3.80 3.15 5.49
CA LYS A 154 3.78 4.24 6.47
C LYS A 154 3.86 5.58 5.76
N VAL A 155 3.11 6.56 6.25
CA VAL A 155 3.12 7.92 5.69
C VAL A 155 3.67 8.88 6.72
N TYR A 156 4.57 9.75 6.27
CA TYR A 156 5.15 10.82 7.06
C TYR A 156 4.81 12.16 6.41
N TRP A 157 4.42 13.13 7.20
CA TRP A 157 4.08 14.47 6.71
C TRP A 157 5.25 15.43 6.92
N GLU A 158 5.26 16.54 6.21
CA GLU A 158 6.41 17.47 6.13
C GLU A 158 6.71 18.26 7.40
N ASP A 159 5.82 18.32 8.36
CA ASP A 159 6.03 19.04 9.63
C ASP A 159 6.85 18.22 10.68
#